data_80feff587372d5a1bfd6375a0f6f6ec1
#
_entry.id   80feff587372d5a1bfd6375a0f6f6ec1
#
_cell.length_a   1.000
_cell.length_b   1.000
_cell.length_c   1.000
_cell.angle_alpha   90.00
_cell.angle_beta   90.00
_cell.angle_gamma   90.00
#
_symmetry.space_group_name_H-M   'P 1'
#
loop_
_entity.id
_entity.type
_entity.pdbx_description
1 polymer ?
#
loop_
_entity_poly.entity_id
_entity_poly.type
_entity_poly.pdbx_seq_one_letter_code
_entity_poly.pdbx_strand_id
1 'polypeptide(L)'
;MIHISIEGMDGVGKSTVCNMLAQKLNYKFVEKPLHYLFDDEEGDFANYIKIRNKVNANPNRDFTALFYGLGSMYMYEKFKDQNIITDRHLVSNYAWSGNAKNDDVYDFLIKKIGKPLLTVILYAPPSVIKERLSSRCKTDSDLKKLDRVEEIYKKMIDFCNKKALPHLVIDTSNLSPEEITEKIISKVWYELWKK
;
A
#
# COMPACT_ATOMS: atom_id res chain seq x y z
N MET A 1 -13.57 6.40 -11.54
CA MET A 1 -12.40 5.57 -11.22
C MET A 1 -12.68 4.75 -9.95
N ILE A 2 -12.47 3.44 -9.99
CA ILE A 2 -12.48 2.56 -8.82
C ILE A 2 -11.02 2.36 -8.39
N HIS A 3 -10.73 2.51 -7.09
CA HIS A 3 -9.41 2.27 -6.52
C HIS A 3 -9.49 1.24 -5.40
N ILE A 4 -8.66 0.19 -5.49
CA ILE A 4 -8.44 -0.82 -4.47
C ILE A 4 -6.99 -0.69 -4.01
N SER A 5 -6.76 -0.41 -2.72
CA SER A 5 -5.43 -0.31 -2.14
C SER A 5 -5.06 -1.59 -1.39
N ILE A 6 -3.91 -2.16 -1.69
CA ILE A 6 -3.36 -3.34 -1.02
C ILE A 6 -2.21 -2.90 -0.12
N GLU A 7 -2.37 -3.08 1.17
CA GLU A 7 -1.47 -2.62 2.22
C GLU A 7 -0.86 -3.80 2.99
N GLY A 8 0.18 -3.56 3.74
CA GLY A 8 0.82 -4.59 4.58
C GLY A 8 2.34 -4.54 4.52
N MET A 9 2.98 -5.37 5.36
CA MET A 9 4.44 -5.48 5.42
C MET A 9 5.02 -6.15 4.17
N ASP A 10 6.32 -6.05 3.97
CA ASP A 10 7.01 -6.81 2.94
C ASP A 10 6.97 -8.32 3.30
N GLY A 11 6.88 -9.19 2.29
CA GLY A 11 6.76 -10.65 2.49
C GLY A 11 5.34 -11.21 2.69
N VAL A 12 4.28 -10.36 2.74
CA VAL A 12 2.89 -10.84 2.89
C VAL A 12 2.19 -11.20 1.58
N GLY A 13 2.84 -11.04 0.42
CA GLY A 13 2.28 -11.43 -0.87
C GLY A 13 1.55 -10.32 -1.63
N LYS A 14 1.70 -9.03 -1.25
CA LYS A 14 1.00 -7.90 -1.89
C LYS A 14 1.10 -7.88 -3.41
N SER A 15 2.32 -7.90 -3.97
CA SER A 15 2.52 -7.76 -5.42
C SER A 15 1.90 -8.93 -6.21
N THR A 16 1.93 -10.15 -5.65
CA THR A 16 1.27 -11.32 -6.24
C THR A 16 -0.24 -11.11 -6.31
N VAL A 17 -0.84 -10.71 -5.18
CA VAL A 17 -2.29 -10.45 -5.08
C VAL A 17 -2.70 -9.27 -5.97
N CYS A 18 -1.90 -8.19 -6.01
CA CYS A 18 -2.16 -7.04 -6.90
C CYS A 18 -2.20 -7.46 -8.38
N ASN A 19 -1.24 -8.26 -8.83
CA ASN A 19 -1.19 -8.74 -10.21
C ASN A 19 -2.40 -9.62 -10.55
N MET A 20 -2.77 -10.54 -9.66
CA MET A 20 -3.92 -11.42 -9.86
C MET A 20 -5.25 -10.63 -9.91
N LEU A 21 -5.42 -9.66 -8.99
CA LEU A 21 -6.58 -8.77 -8.98
C LEU A 21 -6.64 -7.93 -10.28
N ALA A 22 -5.50 -7.38 -10.70
CA ALA A 22 -5.42 -6.56 -11.91
C ALA A 22 -5.86 -7.36 -13.14
N GLN A 23 -5.42 -8.60 -13.27
CA GLN A 23 -5.82 -9.50 -14.35
C GLN A 23 -7.33 -9.86 -14.28
N LYS A 24 -7.81 -10.30 -13.09
CA LYS A 24 -9.19 -10.76 -12.94
C LYS A 24 -10.22 -9.64 -13.08
N LEU A 25 -9.90 -8.42 -12.63
CA LEU A 25 -10.81 -7.27 -12.68
C LEU A 25 -10.59 -6.40 -13.91
N ASN A 26 -9.56 -6.66 -14.71
CA ASN A 26 -9.11 -5.80 -15.81
C ASN A 26 -8.85 -4.35 -15.33
N TYR A 27 -8.13 -4.21 -14.20
CA TYR A 27 -7.73 -2.94 -13.62
C TYR A 27 -6.24 -2.71 -13.82
N LYS A 28 -5.82 -1.45 -13.86
CA LYS A 28 -4.39 -1.09 -13.93
C LYS A 28 -3.71 -1.35 -12.59
N PHE A 29 -2.66 -2.15 -12.57
CA PHE A 29 -1.77 -2.25 -11.41
C PHE A 29 -0.81 -1.06 -11.39
N VAL A 30 -0.72 -0.38 -10.25
CA VAL A 30 0.14 0.78 -10.02
C VAL A 30 0.98 0.55 -8.76
N GLU A 31 2.29 0.53 -8.92
CA GLU A 31 3.23 0.55 -7.81
C GLU A 31 4.14 1.78 -7.91
N LYS A 32 4.65 2.26 -6.78
CA LYS A 32 5.63 3.37 -6.73
C LYS A 32 5.27 4.55 -7.67
N PRO A 33 4.09 5.18 -7.54
CA PRO A 33 3.56 6.10 -8.56
C PRO A 33 4.49 7.26 -8.93
N LEU A 34 5.43 7.66 -8.04
CA LEU A 34 6.40 8.72 -8.34
C LEU A 34 7.47 8.29 -9.35
N HIS A 35 7.64 6.99 -9.61
CA HIS A 35 8.58 6.58 -10.66
C HIS A 35 8.20 7.17 -12.02
N TYR A 36 6.90 7.27 -12.32
CA TYR A 36 6.42 7.90 -13.57
C TYR A 36 6.75 9.40 -13.72
N LEU A 37 7.23 10.05 -12.64
CA LEU A 37 7.75 11.43 -12.69
C LEU A 37 9.26 11.50 -12.77
N PHE A 38 9.97 10.50 -12.25
CA PHE A 38 11.41 10.54 -12.06
C PHE A 38 12.18 9.66 -13.02
N ASP A 39 11.50 8.68 -13.63
CA ASP A 39 12.06 7.72 -14.54
C ASP A 39 11.23 7.67 -15.82
N ASP A 40 11.80 7.19 -16.93
CA ASP A 40 11.04 6.88 -18.12
C ASP A 40 10.10 5.71 -17.85
N GLU A 41 8.95 5.65 -18.53
CA GLU A 41 7.90 4.66 -18.26
C GLU A 41 8.37 3.20 -18.35
N GLU A 42 9.42 2.92 -19.11
CA GLU A 42 10.04 1.60 -19.28
C GLU A 42 11.33 1.43 -18.45
N GLY A 43 11.63 2.39 -17.56
CA GLY A 43 12.87 2.42 -16.78
C GLY A 43 12.88 1.46 -15.59
N ASP A 44 14.05 1.32 -15.00
CA ASP A 44 14.36 0.43 -13.87
C ASP A 44 14.07 1.02 -12.49
N PHE A 45 13.34 2.14 -12.41
CA PHE A 45 13.09 2.91 -11.19
C PHE A 45 14.35 3.50 -10.51
N ALA A 46 15.47 3.62 -11.21
CA ALA A 46 16.76 3.99 -10.61
C ALA A 46 16.73 5.38 -9.95
N ASN A 47 16.18 6.39 -10.64
CA ASN A 47 16.05 7.73 -10.10
C ASN A 47 15.07 7.77 -8.92
N TYR A 48 13.90 7.13 -9.07
CA TYR A 48 12.94 7.00 -7.98
C TYR A 48 13.59 6.36 -6.74
N ILE A 49 14.29 5.24 -6.89
CA ILE A 49 14.94 4.53 -5.78
C ILE A 49 15.99 5.44 -5.09
N LYS A 50 16.80 6.14 -5.87
CA LYS A 50 17.81 7.08 -5.36
C LYS A 50 17.19 8.21 -4.54
N ILE A 51 16.12 8.82 -5.06
CA ILE A 51 15.39 9.91 -4.39
C ILE A 51 14.68 9.37 -3.14
N ARG A 52 13.93 8.28 -3.26
CA ARG A 52 13.24 7.61 -2.16
C ARG A 52 14.19 7.28 -0.98
N ASN A 53 15.37 6.77 -1.27
CA ASN A 53 16.34 6.43 -0.22
C ASN A 53 16.79 7.68 0.56
N LYS A 54 17.01 8.82 -0.12
CA LYS A 54 17.29 10.11 0.53
C LYS A 54 16.13 10.59 1.39
N VAL A 55 14.91 10.49 0.88
CA VAL A 55 13.68 10.88 1.61
C VAL A 55 13.49 10.00 2.85
N ASN A 56 13.65 8.70 2.72
CA ASN A 56 13.49 7.76 3.84
C ASN A 56 14.55 7.92 4.94
N ALA A 57 15.75 8.40 4.58
CA ALA A 57 16.82 8.73 5.53
C ALA A 57 16.57 10.05 6.27
N ASN A 58 15.63 10.89 5.82
CA ASN A 58 15.33 12.17 6.44
C ASN A 58 14.53 11.94 7.75
N PRO A 59 14.93 12.56 8.87
CA PRO A 59 14.21 12.44 10.14
C PRO A 59 12.87 13.20 10.16
N ASN A 60 12.67 14.16 9.26
CA ASN A 60 11.42 14.92 9.16
C ASN A 60 10.31 14.05 8.56
N ARG A 61 9.38 13.63 9.40
CA ARG A 61 8.27 12.75 9.00
C ARG A 61 7.22 13.45 8.15
N ASP A 62 7.04 14.76 8.31
CA ASP A 62 6.14 15.54 7.46
C ASP A 62 6.64 15.57 6.02
N PHE A 63 7.95 15.77 5.85
CA PHE A 63 8.58 15.71 4.53
C PHE A 63 8.38 14.35 3.86
N THR A 64 8.57 13.24 4.61
CA THR A 64 8.35 11.88 4.10
C THR A 64 6.88 11.64 3.78
N ALA A 65 5.96 12.07 4.65
CA ALA A 65 4.52 11.96 4.43
C ALA A 65 4.07 12.70 3.17
N LEU A 66 4.55 13.94 2.98
CA LEU A 66 4.22 14.75 1.80
C LEU A 66 4.82 14.18 0.51
N PHE A 67 6.03 13.64 0.54
CA PHE A 67 6.64 12.98 -0.61
C PHE A 67 5.78 11.82 -1.12
N TYR A 68 5.38 10.91 -0.23
CA TYR A 68 4.49 9.81 -0.62
C TYR A 68 3.06 10.29 -0.92
N GLY A 69 2.61 11.36 -0.25
CA GLY A 69 1.35 12.02 -0.55
C GLY A 69 1.30 12.59 -1.96
N LEU A 70 2.40 13.22 -2.42
CA LEU A 70 2.54 13.68 -3.82
C LEU A 70 2.38 12.50 -4.80
N GLY A 71 2.99 11.34 -4.49
CA GLY A 71 2.82 10.14 -5.30
C GLY A 71 1.36 9.68 -5.41
N SER A 72 0.63 9.73 -4.28
CA SER A 72 -0.80 9.42 -4.27
C SER A 72 -1.60 10.42 -5.12
N MET A 73 -1.34 11.71 -5.01
CA MET A 73 -2.02 12.74 -5.81
C MET A 73 -1.72 12.56 -7.31
N TYR A 74 -0.46 12.37 -7.66
CA TYR A 74 -0.05 12.19 -9.05
C TYR A 74 -0.67 10.95 -9.69
N MET A 75 -0.77 9.86 -8.95
CA MET A 75 -1.41 8.63 -9.40
C MET A 75 -2.88 8.88 -9.82
N TYR A 76 -3.64 9.61 -9.00
CA TYR A 76 -5.03 9.92 -9.33
C TYR A 76 -5.15 10.81 -10.56
N GLU A 77 -4.21 11.72 -10.79
CA GLU A 77 -4.21 12.55 -12.01
C GLU A 77 -3.81 11.73 -13.25
N LYS A 78 -2.73 10.92 -13.13
CA LYS A 78 -2.24 10.12 -14.26
C LYS A 78 -3.23 9.06 -14.71
N PHE A 79 -3.94 8.42 -13.78
CA PHE A 79 -4.83 7.28 -14.07
C PHE A 79 -6.32 7.60 -13.88
N LYS A 80 -6.71 8.86 -13.96
CA LYS A 80 -8.09 9.34 -13.68
C LYS A 80 -9.19 8.62 -14.46
N ASP A 81 -8.89 8.12 -15.65
CA ASP A 81 -9.82 7.43 -16.54
C ASP A 81 -9.75 5.90 -16.44
N GLN A 82 -9.01 5.37 -15.49
CA GLN A 82 -8.79 3.94 -15.29
C GLN A 82 -9.19 3.50 -13.88
N ASN A 83 -9.64 2.26 -13.76
CA ASN A 83 -9.74 1.61 -12.46
C ASN A 83 -8.36 1.06 -12.07
N ILE A 84 -7.96 1.24 -10.81
CA ILE A 84 -6.60 0.95 -10.35
C ILE A 84 -6.56 0.05 -9.13
N ILE A 85 -5.47 -0.72 -9.04
CA ILE A 85 -5.05 -1.45 -7.84
C ILE A 85 -3.65 -0.96 -7.48
N THR A 86 -3.43 -0.61 -6.21
CA THR A 86 -2.13 -0.12 -5.75
C THR A 86 -1.46 -1.07 -4.76
N ASP A 87 -0.15 -1.30 -4.93
CA ASP A 87 0.72 -1.82 -3.85
C ASP A 87 1.16 -0.63 -3.01
N ARG A 88 0.51 -0.45 -1.87
CA ARG A 88 0.61 0.65 -0.91
C ARG A 88 -0.07 1.95 -1.36
N HIS A 89 -0.59 2.68 -0.37
CA HIS A 89 -1.21 3.99 -0.51
C HIS A 89 -1.11 4.76 0.82
N LEU A 90 -2.10 5.57 1.17
CA LEU A 90 -2.09 6.42 2.37
C LEU A 90 -1.93 5.65 3.69
N VAL A 91 -2.42 4.42 3.77
CA VAL A 91 -2.34 3.62 5.01
C VAL A 91 -0.91 3.21 5.29
N SER A 92 -0.16 2.71 4.30
CA SER A 92 1.28 2.46 4.44
C SER A 92 2.05 3.75 4.68
N ASN A 93 1.72 4.85 4.00
CA ASN A 93 2.36 6.14 4.23
C ASN A 93 2.19 6.56 5.70
N TYR A 94 0.97 6.51 6.25
CA TYR A 94 0.71 6.84 7.65
C TYR A 94 1.44 5.90 8.62
N ALA A 95 1.41 4.60 8.37
CA ALA A 95 2.05 3.63 9.26
C ALA A 95 3.56 3.89 9.45
N TRP A 96 4.25 4.36 8.40
CA TRP A 96 5.69 4.65 8.43
C TRP A 96 6.03 6.09 8.77
N SER A 97 5.22 7.07 8.39
CA SER A 97 5.53 8.50 8.50
C SER A 97 4.52 9.27 9.38
N GLY A 98 3.32 8.72 9.58
CA GLY A 98 2.26 9.39 10.34
C GLY A 98 2.46 9.36 11.85
N ASN A 99 2.00 10.44 12.48
CA ASN A 99 1.93 10.59 13.94
C ASN A 99 0.89 11.67 14.29
N ALA A 100 0.65 11.92 15.58
CA ALA A 100 -0.34 12.88 16.01
C ALA A 100 -0.07 14.33 15.57
N LYS A 101 1.19 14.69 15.27
CA LYS A 101 1.57 16.07 14.89
C LYS A 101 1.34 16.35 13.40
N ASN A 102 1.29 15.32 12.55
CA ASN A 102 1.09 15.47 11.11
C ASN A 102 -0.17 14.79 10.58
N ASP A 103 -1.13 14.56 11.44
CA ASP A 103 -2.41 13.93 11.10
C ASP A 103 -3.23 14.78 10.10
N ASP A 104 -3.08 16.10 10.16
CA ASP A 104 -3.67 17.09 9.26
C ASP A 104 -3.17 16.95 7.81
N VAL A 105 -1.93 16.50 7.59
CA VAL A 105 -1.42 16.16 6.25
C VAL A 105 -2.29 15.08 5.60
N TYR A 106 -2.67 14.06 6.36
CA TYR A 106 -3.52 12.97 5.86
C TYR A 106 -4.97 13.39 5.67
N ASP A 107 -5.50 14.27 6.52
CA ASP A 107 -6.81 14.87 6.33
C ASP A 107 -6.85 15.70 5.04
N PHE A 108 -5.82 16.50 4.81
CA PHE A 108 -5.66 17.24 3.56
C PHE A 108 -5.61 16.32 2.35
N LEU A 109 -4.78 15.27 2.38
CA LEU A 109 -4.65 14.31 1.27
C LEU A 109 -5.99 13.62 1.00
N ILE A 110 -6.66 13.08 2.02
CA ILE A 110 -7.98 12.42 1.87
C ILE A 110 -9.01 13.39 1.30
N LYS A 111 -9.01 14.65 1.76
CA LYS A 111 -9.91 15.67 1.22
C LYS A 111 -9.68 15.95 -0.27
N LYS A 112 -8.42 15.87 -0.73
CA LYS A 112 -8.05 16.17 -2.14
C LYS A 112 -8.27 15.00 -3.08
N ILE A 113 -7.91 13.80 -2.68
CA ILE A 113 -7.92 12.62 -3.56
C ILE A 113 -9.05 11.62 -3.27
N GLY A 114 -9.80 11.82 -2.19
CA GLY A 114 -10.85 10.89 -1.76
C GLY A 114 -10.30 9.64 -1.06
N LYS A 115 -11.18 8.67 -0.88
CA LYS A 115 -10.88 7.37 -0.24
C LYS A 115 -10.91 6.28 -1.30
N PRO A 116 -10.04 5.25 -1.22
CA PRO A 116 -10.22 4.03 -2.00
C PRO A 116 -11.61 3.42 -1.77
N LEU A 117 -12.13 2.72 -2.79
CA LEU A 117 -13.33 1.92 -2.63
C LEU A 117 -13.14 0.89 -1.51
N LEU A 118 -11.96 0.27 -1.48
CA LEU A 118 -11.57 -0.71 -0.48
C LEU A 118 -10.06 -0.62 -0.22
N THR A 119 -9.69 -0.59 1.06
CA THR A 119 -8.32 -0.80 1.52
C THR A 119 -8.21 -2.22 2.06
N VAL A 120 -7.30 -3.03 1.54
CA VAL A 120 -7.04 -4.38 2.00
C VAL A 120 -5.71 -4.42 2.73
N ILE A 121 -5.72 -4.80 4.00
CA ILE A 121 -4.52 -4.98 4.81
C ILE A 121 -4.19 -6.47 4.84
N LEU A 122 -3.14 -6.88 4.13
CA LEU A 122 -2.63 -8.24 4.18
C LEU A 122 -1.70 -8.38 5.38
N TYR A 123 -2.04 -9.27 6.29
CA TYR A 123 -1.29 -9.57 7.51
C TYR A 123 -0.63 -10.95 7.43
N ALA A 124 0.51 -11.09 8.08
CA ALA A 124 1.07 -12.37 8.50
C ALA A 124 1.92 -12.16 9.78
N PRO A 125 2.03 -13.16 10.67
CA PRO A 125 2.91 -13.08 11.84
C PRO A 125 4.39 -12.91 11.45
N PRO A 126 5.22 -12.33 12.33
CA PRO A 126 6.65 -12.13 12.06
C PRO A 126 7.40 -13.40 11.65
N SER A 127 7.03 -14.57 12.20
CA SER A 127 7.64 -15.87 11.84
C SER A 127 7.39 -16.24 10.38
N VAL A 128 6.16 -16.08 9.90
CA VAL A 128 5.77 -16.37 8.51
C VAL A 128 6.43 -15.37 7.55
N ILE A 129 6.44 -14.08 7.91
CA ILE A 129 7.13 -13.05 7.11
C ILE A 129 8.62 -13.38 7.01
N LYS A 130 9.27 -13.75 8.13
CA LYS A 130 10.68 -14.13 8.16
C LYS A 130 10.99 -15.28 7.21
N GLU A 131 10.19 -16.33 7.27
CA GLU A 131 10.35 -17.51 6.40
C GLU A 131 10.26 -17.10 4.92
N ARG A 132 9.21 -16.35 4.53
CA ARG A 132 8.99 -15.89 3.15
C ARG A 132 10.09 -14.96 2.65
N LEU A 133 10.57 -14.03 3.47
CA LEU A 133 11.68 -13.14 3.09
C LEU A 133 12.99 -13.92 2.98
N SER A 134 13.28 -14.83 3.91
CA SER A 134 14.51 -15.62 3.90
C SER A 134 14.57 -16.59 2.72
N SER A 135 13.44 -17.14 2.28
CA SER A 135 13.36 -17.98 1.07
C SER A 135 13.61 -17.19 -0.22
N ARG A 136 13.22 -15.90 -0.25
CA ARG A 136 13.48 -15.00 -1.37
C ARG A 136 14.95 -14.53 -1.41
N CYS A 137 15.47 -14.08 -0.28
CA CYS A 137 16.85 -13.64 -0.13
C CYS A 137 17.26 -13.67 1.36
N LYS A 138 18.32 -14.43 1.68
CA LYS A 138 18.79 -14.57 3.07
C LYS A 138 19.29 -13.26 3.70
N THR A 139 19.66 -12.27 2.90
CA THR A 139 20.14 -10.95 3.32
C THR A 139 19.14 -9.84 3.05
N ASP A 140 17.85 -10.17 2.94
CA ASP A 140 16.79 -9.19 2.67
C ASP A 140 16.77 -8.11 3.77
N SER A 141 16.86 -6.85 3.37
CA SER A 141 16.89 -5.71 4.29
C SER A 141 15.62 -5.57 5.13
N ASP A 142 14.50 -6.14 4.65
CA ASP A 142 13.21 -6.07 5.32
C ASP A 142 13.13 -7.01 6.54
N LEU A 143 14.07 -7.97 6.66
CA LEU A 143 14.24 -8.78 7.88
C LEU A 143 14.48 -7.93 9.13
N LYS A 144 15.08 -6.73 8.97
CA LYS A 144 15.32 -5.79 10.09
C LYS A 144 14.05 -5.09 10.60
N LYS A 145 12.91 -5.29 9.93
CA LYS A 145 11.63 -4.66 10.29
C LYS A 145 10.69 -5.61 11.04
N LEU A 146 11.11 -6.86 11.27
CA LEU A 146 10.23 -7.90 11.83
C LEU A 146 9.75 -7.59 13.25
N ASP A 147 10.57 -6.94 14.06
CA ASP A 147 10.24 -6.50 15.42
C ASP A 147 9.17 -5.41 15.46
N ARG A 148 8.91 -4.75 14.33
CA ARG A 148 7.91 -3.69 14.20
C ARG A 148 6.60 -4.13 13.56
N VAL A 149 6.46 -5.39 13.20
CA VAL A 149 5.29 -5.90 12.46
C VAL A 149 4.00 -5.54 13.19
N GLU A 150 3.87 -5.91 14.46
CA GLU A 150 2.65 -5.68 15.24
C GLU A 150 2.34 -4.17 15.41
N GLU A 151 3.37 -3.36 15.70
CA GLU A 151 3.23 -1.90 15.78
C GLU A 151 2.67 -1.31 14.49
N ILE A 152 3.24 -1.70 13.35
CA ILE A 152 2.88 -1.19 12.04
C ILE A 152 1.45 -1.61 11.66
N TYR A 153 1.08 -2.86 11.90
CA TYR A 153 -0.29 -3.31 11.64
C TYR A 153 -1.32 -2.60 12.51
N LYS A 154 -1.02 -2.43 13.79
CA LYS A 154 -1.88 -1.66 14.68
C LYS A 154 -2.09 -0.25 14.15
N LYS A 155 -1.01 0.45 13.73
CA LYS A 155 -1.12 1.79 13.12
C LYS A 155 -1.95 1.79 11.83
N MET A 156 -1.84 0.78 10.98
CA MET A 156 -2.64 0.66 9.75
C MET A 156 -4.13 0.57 10.08
N ILE A 157 -4.51 -0.31 11.00
CA ILE A 157 -5.89 -0.53 11.40
C ILE A 157 -6.46 0.71 12.12
N ASP A 158 -5.71 1.27 13.07
CA ASP A 158 -6.12 2.47 13.81
C ASP A 158 -6.34 3.65 12.86
N PHE A 159 -5.49 3.81 11.84
CA PHE A 159 -5.66 4.85 10.81
C PHE A 159 -6.92 4.62 9.97
N CYS A 160 -7.16 3.39 9.51
CA CYS A 160 -8.38 3.06 8.76
C CYS A 160 -9.64 3.39 9.58
N ASN A 161 -9.67 3.00 10.85
CA ASN A 161 -10.78 3.30 11.76
C ASN A 161 -10.94 4.81 11.96
N LYS A 162 -9.85 5.52 12.32
CA LYS A 162 -9.84 6.96 12.57
C LYS A 162 -10.34 7.77 11.38
N LYS A 163 -9.92 7.39 10.16
CA LYS A 163 -10.29 8.11 8.93
C LYS A 163 -11.55 7.52 8.24
N ALA A 164 -12.20 6.54 8.88
CA ALA A 164 -13.37 5.84 8.34
C ALA A 164 -13.12 5.36 6.90
N LEU A 165 -11.96 4.70 6.65
CA LEU A 165 -11.66 4.08 5.38
C LEU A 165 -12.36 2.71 5.29
N PRO A 166 -13.09 2.40 4.22
CA PRO A 166 -13.57 1.04 3.98
C PRO A 166 -12.37 0.10 3.94
N HIS A 167 -12.30 -0.88 4.85
CA HIS A 167 -11.14 -1.77 4.90
C HIS A 167 -11.48 -3.22 5.21
N LEU A 168 -10.57 -4.11 4.84
CA LEU A 168 -10.62 -5.55 5.07
C LEU A 168 -9.23 -6.01 5.52
N VAL A 169 -9.14 -6.74 6.62
CA VAL A 169 -7.90 -7.37 7.08
C VAL A 169 -7.94 -8.85 6.73
N ILE A 170 -6.88 -9.36 6.10
CA ILE A 170 -6.75 -10.77 5.73
C ILE A 170 -5.43 -11.32 6.29
N ASP A 171 -5.51 -12.33 7.15
CA ASP A 171 -4.35 -13.14 7.51
C ASP A 171 -4.02 -14.07 6.34
N THR A 172 -2.79 -13.92 5.83
CA THR A 172 -2.30 -14.65 4.66
C THR A 172 -1.49 -15.90 5.02
N SER A 173 -1.40 -16.24 6.31
CA SER A 173 -0.52 -17.32 6.79
C SER A 173 -0.81 -18.67 6.13
N ASN A 174 -2.10 -19.02 6.01
CA ASN A 174 -2.57 -20.31 5.54
C ASN A 174 -3.48 -20.20 4.31
N LEU A 175 -3.43 -19.09 3.58
CA LEU A 175 -4.24 -18.87 2.38
C LEU A 175 -3.35 -18.83 1.15
N SER A 176 -3.82 -19.44 0.07
CA SER A 176 -3.23 -19.28 -1.25
C SER A 176 -3.48 -17.86 -1.80
N PRO A 177 -2.66 -17.38 -2.73
CA PRO A 177 -2.94 -16.12 -3.40
C PRO A 177 -4.30 -16.06 -4.09
N GLU A 178 -4.77 -17.19 -4.61
CA GLU A 178 -6.08 -17.37 -5.23
C GLU A 178 -7.20 -17.12 -4.22
N GLU A 179 -7.16 -17.80 -3.06
CA GLU A 179 -8.16 -17.64 -2.00
C GLU A 179 -8.21 -16.20 -1.46
N ILE A 180 -7.05 -15.57 -1.30
CA ILE A 180 -6.96 -14.15 -0.91
C ILE A 180 -7.64 -13.27 -1.96
N THR A 181 -7.32 -13.49 -3.23
CA THR A 181 -7.87 -12.73 -4.36
C THR A 181 -9.39 -12.85 -4.44
N GLU A 182 -9.95 -14.06 -4.29
CA GLU A 182 -11.40 -14.29 -4.31
C GLU A 182 -12.12 -13.61 -3.12
N LYS A 183 -11.53 -13.64 -1.93
CA LYS A 183 -12.06 -12.91 -0.76
C LYS A 183 -12.13 -11.40 -1.03
N ILE A 184 -11.08 -10.84 -1.66
CA ILE A 184 -11.04 -9.41 -2.00
C ILE A 184 -12.10 -9.09 -3.05
N ILE A 185 -12.21 -9.88 -4.12
CA ILE A 185 -13.20 -9.66 -5.19
C ILE A 185 -14.62 -9.69 -4.62
N SER A 186 -14.94 -10.67 -3.79
CA SER A 186 -16.25 -10.77 -3.13
C SER A 186 -16.56 -9.51 -2.31
N LYS A 187 -15.56 -8.99 -1.57
CA LYS A 187 -15.71 -7.75 -0.80
C LYS A 187 -15.86 -6.51 -1.69
N VAL A 188 -15.13 -6.43 -2.80
CA VAL A 188 -15.25 -5.34 -3.78
C VAL A 188 -16.66 -5.28 -4.36
N TRP A 189 -17.23 -6.41 -4.78
CA TRP A 189 -18.61 -6.45 -5.28
C TRP A 189 -19.62 -6.01 -4.23
N TYR A 190 -19.45 -6.41 -2.99
CA TYR A 190 -20.28 -5.97 -1.87
C TYR A 190 -20.20 -4.45 -1.64
N GLU A 191 -19.01 -3.86 -1.69
CA GLU A 191 -18.85 -2.39 -1.54
C GLU A 191 -19.40 -1.61 -2.75
N LEU A 192 -19.37 -2.18 -3.94
CA LEU A 192 -19.99 -1.58 -5.14
C LEU A 192 -21.52 -1.63 -5.07
N TRP A 193 -22.08 -2.73 -4.56
CA TRP A 193 -23.53 -2.90 -4.44
C TRP A 193 -24.17 -1.96 -3.41
N LYS A 194 -23.40 -1.52 -2.39
CA LYS A 194 -23.87 -0.59 -1.35
C LYS A 194 -23.98 0.87 -1.79
N LYS A 195 -23.43 1.23 -2.95
CA LYS A 195 -23.45 2.59 -3.50
C LYS A 195 -24.66 2.81 -4.39
#